data_8e0f05d4fd05ab868304d0f8ae688125
#
_entry.id   8e0f05d4fd05ab868304d0f8ae688125
#
_cell.length_a   1.000
_cell.length_b   1.000
_cell.length_c   1.000
_cell.angle_alpha   90.00
_cell.angle_beta   90.00
_cell.angle_gamma   90.00
#
_symmetry.space_group_name_H-M   'P 1'
#
loop_
_entity.id
_entity.type
_entity.pdbx_description
1 polymer ?
#
loop_
_entity_poly.entity_id
_entity_poly.type
_entity_poly.pdbx_seq_one_letter_code
_entity_poly.pdbx_strand_id
1 'polypeptide(L)'
;MINDQNLAYFSGMGAEHFHITKSSGEKVDFSMEKLKNSLQFSGASDEMVEEILSRVQDELYQGITTKEIYNRAFALLKKKASVYASKYKLKKAIYELGPTGFPFEKFISGILHYSGFDTKTGEVLQGTCVSHEIDVLATKNETLNVIECKFHGEDGLKCNVKVPLYINSRYIDVKRPLESTRNSTYKTIQGWVVTNTRFSQDALEYGKCAGLYLLSWDYPQGDGLKERIDRLRLYPITVSTLLSNRENQFLLERDIVLCRQLIKSSFLLDHLGVSNGRKQRILKEMKSLCNL
;
A
#
# COMPACT_ATOMS: atom_id res chain seq x y z
N MET A 1 -18.33 21.82 32.83
CA MET A 1 -17.32 21.64 33.88
C MET A 1 -16.84 20.20 33.77
N ILE A 2 -15.82 19.97 32.95
CA ILE A 2 -15.18 18.66 32.77
C ILE A 2 -14.04 18.62 33.75
N ASN A 3 -14.00 17.59 34.53
CA ASN A 3 -13.24 17.43 35.77
C ASN A 3 -11.73 17.30 35.47
N ASP A 4 -10.93 18.26 35.91
CA ASP A 4 -9.47 18.35 35.84
C ASP A 4 -8.71 17.23 36.60
N GLN A 5 -9.41 16.28 37.21
CA GLN A 5 -8.80 15.17 37.95
C GLN A 5 -8.28 14.02 37.09
N ASN A 6 -8.67 13.92 35.82
CA ASN A 6 -8.17 12.85 34.94
C ASN A 6 -6.86 13.19 34.21
N LEU A 7 -6.43 14.46 34.20
CA LEU A 7 -5.11 14.83 33.65
C LEU A 7 -3.94 14.56 34.60
N ALA A 8 -4.22 14.45 35.90
CA ALA A 8 -3.18 14.24 36.92
C ALA A 8 -2.76 12.75 37.06
N TYR A 9 -3.56 11.80 36.55
CA TYR A 9 -3.21 10.37 36.66
C TYR A 9 -2.12 9.95 35.63
N PHE A 10 -1.91 10.73 34.57
CA PHE A 10 -0.89 10.45 33.54
C PHE A 10 0.49 11.06 33.83
N SER A 11 0.63 11.90 34.85
CA SER A 11 1.90 12.57 35.19
C SER A 11 2.72 11.92 36.31
N GLY A 12 2.25 10.81 36.84
CA GLY A 12 2.84 10.21 38.05
C GLY A 12 3.57 8.88 37.93
N MET A 13 3.50 8.21 36.75
CA MET A 13 4.32 7.03 36.49
C MET A 13 5.49 7.47 35.60
N GLY A 14 6.71 7.39 36.13
CA GLY A 14 7.94 7.65 35.38
C GLY A 14 7.84 6.95 34.02
N ALA A 15 8.07 7.69 32.93
CA ALA A 15 8.02 7.17 31.59
C ALA A 15 9.09 6.06 31.49
N GLU A 16 8.71 4.81 31.72
CA GLU A 16 9.56 3.68 31.38
C GLU A 16 9.81 3.73 29.89
N HIS A 17 11.03 4.09 29.48
CA HIS A 17 11.46 4.06 28.09
C HIS A 17 11.56 2.61 27.64
N PHE A 18 10.53 2.11 26.97
CA PHE A 18 10.55 0.79 26.36
C PHE A 18 11.31 0.83 25.05
N HIS A 19 12.40 0.08 24.95
CA HIS A 19 13.09 -0.16 23.69
C HIS A 19 12.41 -1.31 22.95
N ILE A 20 12.10 -1.07 21.69
CA ILE A 20 11.53 -2.06 20.80
C ILE A 20 12.53 -2.45 19.71
N THR A 21 12.38 -3.65 19.17
CA THR A 21 13.21 -4.14 18.07
C THR A 21 12.41 -4.06 16.75
N LYS A 22 12.93 -3.29 15.79
CA LYS A 22 12.38 -3.24 14.43
C LYS A 22 12.67 -4.54 13.65
N SER A 23 11.97 -4.75 12.53
CA SER A 23 12.25 -5.85 11.59
C SER A 23 13.69 -5.81 11.03
N SER A 24 14.31 -4.64 10.99
CA SER A 24 15.73 -4.46 10.62
C SER A 24 16.74 -4.88 11.70
N GLY A 25 16.26 -5.28 12.89
CA GLY A 25 17.10 -5.54 14.07
C GLY A 25 17.51 -4.28 14.86
N GLU A 26 17.19 -3.09 14.39
CA GLU A 26 17.47 -1.83 15.07
C GLU A 26 16.62 -1.69 16.35
N LYS A 27 17.25 -1.29 17.45
CA LYS A 27 16.58 -0.97 18.71
C LYS A 27 16.27 0.51 18.74
N VAL A 28 15.02 0.85 19.01
CA VAL A 28 14.53 2.23 19.11
C VAL A 28 13.53 2.35 20.24
N ASP A 29 13.30 3.57 20.72
CA ASP A 29 12.26 3.84 21.70
C ASP A 29 10.86 3.58 21.10
N PHE A 30 10.01 2.96 21.91
CA PHE A 30 8.62 2.78 21.55
C PHE A 30 7.89 4.12 21.60
N SER A 31 7.09 4.37 20.57
CA SER A 31 6.23 5.56 20.50
C SER A 31 4.77 5.16 20.50
N MET A 32 4.10 5.40 21.61
CA MET A 32 2.65 5.22 21.75
C MET A 32 1.88 6.08 20.75
N GLU A 33 2.37 7.28 20.45
CA GLU A 33 1.78 8.19 19.48
C GLU A 33 1.77 7.60 18.06
N LYS A 34 2.84 6.92 17.64
CA LYS A 34 2.87 6.24 16.33
C LYS A 34 1.84 5.12 16.25
N LEU A 35 1.64 4.38 17.35
CA LEU A 35 0.60 3.35 17.39
C LEU A 35 -0.79 3.99 17.35
N LYS A 36 -1.03 5.05 18.15
CA LYS A 36 -2.27 5.83 18.14
C LYS A 36 -2.62 6.32 16.72
N ASN A 37 -1.69 6.99 16.06
CA ASN A 37 -1.87 7.49 14.70
C ASN A 37 -2.19 6.37 13.70
N SER A 38 -1.56 5.20 13.86
CA SER A 38 -1.83 4.04 12.99
C SER A 38 -3.23 3.46 13.22
N LEU A 39 -3.70 3.41 14.46
CA LEU A 39 -5.05 2.97 14.81
C LEU A 39 -6.11 3.97 14.31
N GLN A 40 -5.90 5.27 14.53
CA GLN A 40 -6.79 6.32 14.02
C GLN A 40 -6.89 6.30 12.49
N PHE A 41 -5.77 6.10 11.79
CA PHE A 41 -5.76 5.96 10.34
C PHE A 41 -6.63 4.78 9.86
N SER A 42 -6.75 3.71 10.64
CA SER A 42 -7.66 2.60 10.31
C SER A 42 -9.14 2.98 10.38
N GLY A 43 -9.48 4.14 10.94
CA GLY A 43 -10.83 4.65 11.14
C GLY A 43 -11.46 4.14 12.45
N ALA A 44 -10.68 3.58 13.37
CA ALA A 44 -11.15 3.22 14.71
C ALA A 44 -11.58 4.48 15.48
N SER A 45 -12.66 4.39 16.27
CA SER A 45 -13.10 5.50 17.13
C SER A 45 -12.07 5.79 18.22
N ASP A 46 -12.06 7.01 18.74
CA ASP A 46 -11.11 7.40 19.79
C ASP A 46 -11.23 6.51 21.04
N GLU A 47 -12.46 6.11 21.44
CA GLU A 47 -12.68 5.17 22.55
C GLU A 47 -12.02 3.80 22.27
N MET A 48 -12.15 3.29 21.03
CA MET A 48 -11.54 2.02 20.64
C MET A 48 -10.02 2.13 20.58
N VAL A 49 -9.50 3.27 20.14
CA VAL A 49 -8.06 3.56 20.10
C VAL A 49 -7.50 3.57 21.53
N GLU A 50 -8.09 4.32 22.45
CA GLU A 50 -7.61 4.42 23.84
C GLU A 50 -7.68 3.06 24.56
N GLU A 51 -8.74 2.27 24.34
CA GLU A 51 -8.82 0.92 24.92
C GLU A 51 -7.69 0.00 24.39
N ILE A 52 -7.39 0.06 23.09
CA ILE A 52 -6.33 -0.77 22.48
C ILE A 52 -4.96 -0.29 22.99
N LEU A 53 -4.74 1.02 23.08
CA LEU A 53 -3.48 1.59 23.61
C LEU A 53 -3.24 1.14 25.05
N SER A 54 -4.25 1.23 25.92
CA SER A 54 -4.14 0.77 27.31
C SER A 54 -3.75 -0.71 27.38
N ARG A 55 -4.45 -1.59 26.64
CA ARG A 55 -4.15 -3.03 26.64
C ARG A 55 -2.78 -3.36 26.09
N VAL A 56 -2.34 -2.65 25.02
CA VAL A 56 -0.99 -2.84 24.47
C VAL A 56 0.06 -2.38 25.48
N GLN A 57 -0.18 -1.26 26.18
CA GLN A 57 0.72 -0.72 27.20
C GLN A 57 0.92 -1.70 28.35
N ASP A 58 -0.16 -2.33 28.85
CA ASP A 58 -0.10 -3.32 29.92
C ASP A 58 0.71 -4.58 29.55
N GLU A 59 0.88 -4.83 28.26
CA GLU A 59 1.58 -6.00 27.73
C GLU A 59 2.99 -5.68 27.20
N LEU A 60 3.47 -4.42 27.30
CA LEU A 60 4.81 -4.04 26.86
C LEU A 60 5.89 -4.63 27.77
N TYR A 61 7.00 -5.01 27.16
CA TYR A 61 8.23 -5.42 27.86
C TYR A 61 9.46 -5.01 27.03
N GLN A 62 10.61 -4.96 27.69
CA GLN A 62 11.87 -4.55 27.05
C GLN A 62 12.26 -5.51 25.93
N GLY A 63 12.52 -4.96 24.74
CA GLY A 63 12.91 -5.73 23.55
C GLY A 63 11.76 -6.32 22.72
N ILE A 64 10.50 -6.05 23.10
CA ILE A 64 9.33 -6.46 22.31
C ILE A 64 9.48 -5.99 20.85
N THR A 65 9.07 -6.82 19.90
CA THR A 65 9.21 -6.47 18.47
C THR A 65 8.05 -5.62 17.96
N THR A 66 8.32 -4.76 16.99
CA THR A 66 7.25 -4.01 16.30
C THR A 66 6.19 -4.95 15.71
N LYS A 67 6.59 -6.17 15.30
CA LYS A 67 5.69 -7.19 14.78
C LYS A 67 4.73 -7.71 15.86
N GLU A 68 5.21 -7.92 17.09
CA GLU A 68 4.35 -8.36 18.20
C GLU A 68 3.35 -7.28 18.57
N ILE A 69 3.79 -6.02 18.72
CA ILE A 69 2.90 -4.88 18.99
C ILE A 69 1.82 -4.78 17.92
N TYR A 70 2.21 -4.86 16.64
CA TYR A 70 1.29 -4.86 15.52
C TYR A 70 0.26 -6.00 15.63
N ASN A 71 0.71 -7.23 15.90
CA ASN A 71 -0.17 -8.40 15.98
C ASN A 71 -1.17 -8.27 17.14
N ARG A 72 -0.77 -7.73 18.29
CA ARG A 72 -1.65 -7.49 19.44
C ARG A 72 -2.72 -6.46 19.11
N ALA A 73 -2.32 -5.31 18.61
CA ALA A 73 -3.27 -4.26 18.18
C ALA A 73 -4.23 -4.77 17.09
N PHE A 74 -3.72 -5.51 16.10
CA PHE A 74 -4.53 -6.13 15.05
C PHE A 74 -5.55 -7.12 15.61
N ALA A 75 -5.15 -7.99 16.54
CA ALA A 75 -6.05 -8.96 17.15
C ALA A 75 -7.19 -8.28 17.94
N LEU A 76 -6.88 -7.19 18.66
CA LEU A 76 -7.87 -6.41 19.36
C LEU A 76 -8.85 -5.71 18.41
N LEU A 77 -8.36 -5.08 17.36
CA LEU A 77 -9.19 -4.48 16.30
C LEU A 77 -10.10 -5.53 15.64
N LYS A 78 -9.55 -6.70 15.30
CA LYS A 78 -10.32 -7.77 14.63
C LYS A 78 -11.48 -8.29 15.48
N LYS A 79 -11.31 -8.35 16.80
CA LYS A 79 -12.39 -8.72 17.73
C LYS A 79 -13.53 -7.69 17.75
N LYS A 80 -13.22 -6.41 17.56
CA LYS A 80 -14.19 -5.32 17.63
C LYS A 80 -14.84 -5.03 16.27
N ALA A 81 -14.03 -4.87 15.20
CA ALA A 81 -14.54 -4.57 13.87
C ALA A 81 -13.53 -5.00 12.79
N SER A 82 -13.89 -5.99 11.98
CA SER A 82 -13.02 -6.55 10.93
C SER A 82 -12.58 -5.50 9.90
N VAL A 83 -13.43 -4.53 9.58
CA VAL A 83 -13.12 -3.46 8.59
C VAL A 83 -11.95 -2.59 9.05
N TYR A 84 -11.89 -2.23 10.35
CA TYR A 84 -10.77 -1.45 10.88
C TYR A 84 -9.49 -2.29 10.93
N ALA A 85 -9.61 -3.58 11.28
CA ALA A 85 -8.47 -4.51 11.22
C ALA A 85 -7.93 -4.66 9.80
N SER A 86 -8.81 -4.74 8.79
CA SER A 86 -8.41 -4.77 7.37
C SER A 86 -7.66 -3.52 6.97
N LYS A 87 -8.16 -2.33 7.32
CA LYS A 87 -7.46 -1.06 7.04
C LYS A 87 -6.13 -0.94 7.80
N TYR A 88 -6.08 -1.38 9.06
CA TYR A 88 -4.84 -1.41 9.84
C TYR A 88 -3.79 -2.35 9.21
N LYS A 89 -4.23 -3.44 8.58
CA LYS A 89 -3.37 -4.39 7.85
C LYS A 89 -2.84 -3.82 6.52
N LEU A 90 -3.31 -2.68 6.02
CA LEU A 90 -3.09 -2.21 4.64
C LEU A 90 -1.62 -2.29 4.19
N LYS A 91 -0.67 -1.80 4.98
CA LYS A 91 0.76 -1.87 4.61
C LYS A 91 1.23 -3.31 4.41
N LYS A 92 0.87 -4.20 5.33
CA LYS A 92 1.18 -5.63 5.22
C LYS A 92 0.51 -6.25 4.00
N ALA A 93 -0.73 -5.88 3.72
CA ALA A 93 -1.48 -6.38 2.57
C ALA A 93 -0.82 -6.02 1.23
N ILE A 94 -0.16 -4.87 1.13
CA ILE A 94 0.63 -4.51 -0.06
C ILE A 94 1.83 -5.44 -0.25
N TYR A 95 2.53 -5.83 0.82
CA TYR A 95 3.61 -6.83 0.73
C TYR A 95 3.09 -8.22 0.35
N GLU A 96 1.87 -8.55 0.74
CA GLU A 96 1.21 -9.82 0.42
C GLU A 96 0.73 -9.92 -1.06
N LEU A 97 0.89 -8.87 -1.87
CA LEU A 97 0.73 -8.94 -3.33
C LEU A 97 1.86 -9.75 -4.01
N GLY A 98 3.01 -9.98 -3.32
CA GLY A 98 4.10 -10.80 -3.81
C GLY A 98 3.79 -12.31 -3.86
N PRO A 99 4.79 -13.15 -4.20
CA PRO A 99 6.23 -12.84 -4.19
C PRO A 99 6.76 -12.13 -5.44
N THR A 100 6.03 -12.15 -6.56
CA THR A 100 6.44 -11.49 -7.81
C THR A 100 5.96 -10.02 -7.83
N GLY A 101 6.51 -9.19 -8.73
CA GLY A 101 6.07 -7.81 -8.93
C GLY A 101 4.73 -7.70 -9.66
N PHE A 102 4.35 -8.72 -10.43
CA PHE A 102 3.22 -8.67 -11.34
C PHE A 102 1.85 -8.29 -10.70
N PRO A 103 1.43 -8.86 -9.53
CA PRO A 103 0.20 -8.40 -8.90
C PRO A 103 0.27 -6.94 -8.41
N PHE A 104 1.47 -6.44 -8.07
CA PHE A 104 1.66 -5.04 -7.70
C PHE A 104 1.51 -4.11 -8.91
N GLU A 105 2.04 -4.48 -10.08
CA GLU A 105 1.85 -3.76 -11.35
C GLU A 105 0.37 -3.66 -11.72
N LYS A 106 -0.36 -4.79 -11.64
CA LYS A 106 -1.81 -4.83 -11.83
C LYS A 106 -2.57 -3.97 -10.82
N PHE A 107 -2.10 -3.94 -9.57
CA PHE A 107 -2.67 -3.10 -8.53
C PHE A 107 -2.48 -1.61 -8.83
N ILE A 108 -1.29 -1.19 -9.26
CA ILE A 108 -1.01 0.20 -9.68
C ILE A 108 -1.84 0.58 -10.91
N SER A 109 -1.90 -0.31 -11.92
CA SER A 109 -2.77 -0.12 -13.07
C SER A 109 -4.23 0.08 -12.65
N GLY A 110 -4.74 -0.74 -11.72
CA GLY A 110 -6.08 -0.59 -11.17
C GLY A 110 -6.32 0.74 -10.47
N ILE A 111 -5.39 1.21 -9.63
CA ILE A 111 -5.49 2.54 -8.99
C ILE A 111 -5.58 3.64 -10.03
N LEU A 112 -4.76 3.60 -11.07
CA LEU A 112 -4.75 4.60 -12.13
C LEU A 112 -6.02 4.54 -12.98
N HIS A 113 -6.48 3.34 -13.33
CA HIS A 113 -7.73 3.15 -14.07
C HIS A 113 -8.92 3.79 -13.35
N TYR A 114 -9.09 3.50 -12.06
CA TYR A 114 -10.14 4.11 -11.25
C TYR A 114 -9.92 5.60 -10.94
N SER A 115 -8.72 6.12 -11.24
CA SER A 115 -8.41 7.56 -11.22
C SER A 115 -8.66 8.25 -12.56
N GLY A 116 -9.24 7.54 -13.53
CA GLY A 116 -9.63 8.06 -14.85
C GLY A 116 -8.52 8.04 -15.89
N PHE A 117 -7.53 7.17 -15.73
CA PHE A 117 -6.55 6.86 -16.78
C PHE A 117 -7.03 5.67 -17.61
N ASP A 118 -6.72 5.67 -18.91
CA ASP A 118 -6.71 4.46 -19.72
C ASP A 118 -5.38 3.74 -19.46
N THR A 119 -5.43 2.44 -19.09
CA THR A 119 -4.24 1.72 -18.61
C THR A 119 -4.05 0.40 -19.34
N LYS A 120 -2.77 0.06 -19.62
CA LYS A 120 -2.33 -1.23 -20.14
C LYS A 120 -1.13 -1.71 -19.31
N THR A 121 -0.94 -3.02 -19.19
CA THR A 121 0.17 -3.63 -18.43
C THR A 121 0.95 -4.60 -19.31
N GLY A 122 2.28 -4.68 -19.09
CA GLY A 122 3.15 -5.62 -19.80
C GLY A 122 3.29 -5.32 -21.30
N GLU A 123 3.17 -4.07 -21.71
CA GLU A 123 3.31 -3.67 -23.11
C GLU A 123 4.78 -3.55 -23.51
N VAL A 124 5.14 -4.09 -24.66
CA VAL A 124 6.48 -3.97 -25.19
C VAL A 124 6.57 -2.76 -26.12
N LEU A 125 7.39 -1.79 -25.76
CA LEU A 125 7.67 -0.61 -26.57
C LEU A 125 9.06 -0.69 -27.19
N GLN A 126 9.15 -0.30 -28.48
CA GLN A 126 10.44 -0.16 -29.15
C GLN A 126 11.12 1.13 -28.69
N GLY A 127 12.28 0.99 -28.07
CA GLY A 127 13.18 2.10 -27.80
C GLY A 127 14.08 2.44 -29.00
N THR A 128 14.90 3.46 -28.85
CA THR A 128 15.92 3.82 -29.86
C THR A 128 16.97 2.72 -29.98
N CYS A 129 17.37 2.13 -28.87
CA CYS A 129 18.43 1.12 -28.79
C CYS A 129 17.87 -0.30 -28.74
N VAL A 130 16.91 -0.55 -27.85
CA VAL A 130 16.34 -1.88 -27.61
C VAL A 130 14.85 -1.80 -27.29
N SER A 131 14.15 -2.93 -27.36
CA SER A 131 12.76 -3.03 -26.90
C SER A 131 12.71 -3.14 -25.38
N HIS A 132 11.70 -2.53 -24.77
CA HIS A 132 11.46 -2.54 -23.34
C HIS A 132 10.02 -3.03 -23.04
N GLU A 133 9.89 -3.99 -22.16
CA GLU A 133 8.61 -4.28 -21.52
C GLU A 133 8.35 -3.21 -20.45
N ILE A 134 7.19 -2.58 -20.50
CA ILE A 134 6.76 -1.51 -19.59
C ILE A 134 5.69 -2.07 -18.68
N ASP A 135 5.88 -1.94 -17.37
CA ASP A 135 4.99 -2.51 -16.36
C ASP A 135 3.58 -1.94 -16.47
N VAL A 136 3.45 -0.60 -16.59
CA VAL A 136 2.15 0.07 -16.79
C VAL A 136 2.29 1.25 -17.74
N LEU A 137 1.48 1.26 -18.79
CA LEU A 137 1.21 2.45 -19.59
C LEU A 137 -0.11 3.06 -19.13
N ALA A 138 -0.13 4.37 -18.87
CA ALA A 138 -1.33 5.05 -18.42
C ALA A 138 -1.52 6.37 -19.19
N THR A 139 -2.65 6.50 -19.88
CA THR A 139 -2.95 7.67 -20.72
C THR A 139 -4.08 8.49 -20.09
N LYS A 140 -3.89 9.80 -19.99
CA LYS A 140 -4.92 10.76 -19.57
C LYS A 140 -4.60 12.14 -20.15
N ASN A 141 -5.61 12.80 -20.73
CA ASN A 141 -5.48 14.17 -21.24
C ASN A 141 -4.26 14.37 -22.16
N GLU A 142 -4.11 13.51 -23.18
CA GLU A 142 -2.99 13.56 -24.15
C GLU A 142 -1.59 13.40 -23.52
N THR A 143 -1.52 12.94 -22.25
CA THR A 143 -0.27 12.59 -21.55
C THR A 143 -0.16 11.07 -21.48
N LEU A 144 0.96 10.55 -22.00
CA LEU A 144 1.36 9.14 -21.83
C LEU A 144 2.30 9.04 -20.64
N ASN A 145 1.93 8.23 -19.66
CA ASN A 145 2.79 7.92 -18.52
C ASN A 145 3.39 6.52 -18.74
N VAL A 146 4.71 6.49 -18.77
CA VAL A 146 5.53 5.27 -18.85
C VAL A 146 5.96 4.94 -17.42
N ILE A 147 5.40 3.89 -16.85
CA ILE A 147 5.46 3.61 -15.41
C ILE A 147 6.18 2.29 -15.18
N GLU A 148 7.20 2.34 -14.36
CA GLU A 148 7.96 1.19 -13.88
C GLU A 148 7.71 1.01 -12.38
N CYS A 149 7.37 -0.22 -12.01
CA CYS A 149 6.99 -0.61 -10.67
C CYS A 149 8.12 -1.37 -9.99
N LYS A 150 8.62 -0.88 -8.86
CA LYS A 150 9.62 -1.60 -8.06
C LYS A 150 8.97 -2.16 -6.80
N PHE A 151 8.62 -3.44 -6.86
CA PHE A 151 8.09 -4.17 -5.72
C PHE A 151 9.21 -4.72 -4.83
N HIS A 152 9.02 -4.63 -3.51
CA HIS A 152 9.86 -5.25 -2.48
C HIS A 152 8.97 -6.15 -1.62
N GLY A 153 9.34 -7.42 -1.48
CA GLY A 153 8.58 -8.41 -0.70
C GLY A 153 8.76 -8.30 0.82
N GLU A 154 9.76 -7.54 1.27
CA GLU A 154 10.14 -7.43 2.68
C GLU A 154 10.02 -6.00 3.20
N ASP A 155 9.57 -5.87 4.46
CA ASP A 155 9.51 -4.57 5.14
C ASP A 155 10.92 -4.07 5.50
N GLY A 156 11.07 -2.75 5.59
CA GLY A 156 12.33 -2.09 5.95
C GLY A 156 13.27 -1.78 4.78
N LEU A 157 13.05 -2.38 3.61
CA LEU A 157 13.82 -2.04 2.41
C LEU A 157 13.42 -0.67 1.86
N LYS A 158 14.40 0.06 1.34
CA LYS A 158 14.19 1.33 0.63
C LYS A 158 14.57 1.17 -0.84
N CYS A 159 13.79 1.80 -1.71
CA CYS A 159 14.12 1.96 -3.11
C CYS A 159 15.28 2.97 -3.23
N ASN A 160 16.49 2.47 -3.50
CA ASN A 160 17.70 3.30 -3.58
C ASN A 160 17.85 3.96 -4.95
N VAL A 161 18.84 4.85 -5.08
CA VAL A 161 19.09 5.66 -6.28
C VAL A 161 19.39 4.85 -7.55
N LYS A 162 19.90 3.62 -7.43
CA LYS A 162 20.16 2.75 -8.59
C LYS A 162 18.89 2.45 -9.39
N VAL A 163 17.74 2.39 -8.70
CA VAL A 163 16.44 2.11 -9.35
C VAL A 163 16.03 3.27 -10.26
N PRO A 164 15.85 4.51 -9.79
CA PRO A 164 15.47 5.61 -10.69
C PRO A 164 16.54 5.94 -11.74
N LEU A 165 17.84 5.71 -11.48
CA LEU A 165 18.89 5.79 -12.50
C LEU A 165 18.63 4.81 -13.64
N TYR A 166 18.44 3.53 -13.35
CA TYR A 166 18.16 2.49 -14.32
C TYR A 166 16.86 2.75 -15.09
N ILE A 167 15.80 3.09 -14.37
CA ILE A 167 14.49 3.36 -14.99
C ILE A 167 14.54 4.59 -15.90
N ASN A 168 15.27 5.64 -15.50
CA ASN A 168 15.44 6.83 -16.34
C ASN A 168 16.13 6.50 -17.66
N SER A 169 17.14 5.63 -17.65
CA SER A 169 17.81 5.21 -18.90
C SER A 169 16.84 4.47 -19.84
N ARG A 170 16.02 3.56 -19.31
CA ARG A 170 14.96 2.88 -20.08
C ARG A 170 13.92 3.86 -20.62
N TYR A 171 13.46 4.76 -19.76
CA TYR A 171 12.48 5.77 -20.11
C TYR A 171 12.97 6.68 -21.23
N ILE A 172 14.22 7.16 -21.19
CA ILE A 172 14.80 8.01 -22.22
C ILE A 172 14.88 7.27 -23.56
N ASP A 173 15.24 5.98 -23.55
CA ASP A 173 15.33 5.15 -24.76
C ASP A 173 13.96 4.98 -25.41
N VAL A 174 12.90 4.75 -24.64
CA VAL A 174 11.52 4.63 -25.13
C VAL A 174 10.93 5.98 -25.54
N LYS A 175 11.23 7.06 -24.82
CA LYS A 175 10.66 8.38 -25.03
C LYS A 175 11.05 8.96 -26.39
N ARG A 176 12.31 8.81 -26.80
CA ARG A 176 12.85 9.37 -28.06
C ARG A 176 12.05 9.00 -29.32
N PRO A 177 11.79 7.70 -29.63
CA PRO A 177 11.00 7.34 -30.77
C PRO A 177 9.53 7.78 -30.65
N LEU A 178 8.95 7.79 -29.46
CA LEU A 178 7.58 8.25 -29.24
C LEU A 178 7.42 9.75 -29.53
N GLU A 179 8.40 10.58 -29.16
CA GLU A 179 8.42 12.03 -29.47
C GLU A 179 8.66 12.30 -30.95
N SER A 180 9.42 11.44 -31.63
CA SER A 180 9.76 11.60 -33.04
C SER A 180 8.63 11.20 -34.01
N THR A 181 7.59 10.55 -33.52
CA THR A 181 6.46 10.10 -34.35
C THR A 181 5.60 11.28 -34.76
N ARG A 182 5.59 11.61 -36.09
CA ARG A 182 4.89 12.78 -36.67
C ARG A 182 3.41 12.89 -36.34
N ASN A 183 2.74 11.77 -36.01
CA ASN A 183 1.33 11.69 -35.62
C ASN A 183 1.14 11.21 -34.18
N SER A 184 2.06 11.57 -33.28
CA SER A 184 1.88 11.23 -31.86
C SER A 184 0.58 11.86 -31.34
N THR A 185 -0.29 11.05 -30.79
CA THR A 185 -1.50 11.52 -30.09
C THR A 185 -1.18 12.11 -28.72
N TYR A 186 0.07 11.99 -28.28
CA TYR A 186 0.51 12.45 -26.96
C TYR A 186 1.28 13.78 -27.08
N LYS A 187 0.83 14.77 -26.31
CA LYS A 187 1.53 16.05 -26.15
C LYS A 187 2.66 15.98 -25.13
N THR A 188 2.50 15.09 -24.16
CA THR A 188 3.46 14.92 -23.07
C THR A 188 3.72 13.45 -22.82
N ILE A 189 4.99 13.10 -22.61
CA ILE A 189 5.40 11.76 -22.18
C ILE A 189 6.11 11.92 -20.84
N GLN A 190 5.65 11.20 -19.81
CA GLN A 190 6.14 11.31 -18.44
C GLN A 190 6.61 9.95 -17.93
N GLY A 191 7.86 9.88 -17.46
CA GLY A 191 8.39 8.68 -16.79
C GLY A 191 8.01 8.66 -15.32
N TRP A 192 7.58 7.50 -14.82
CA TRP A 192 7.22 7.28 -13.42
C TRP A 192 8.05 6.15 -12.81
N VAL A 193 8.37 6.29 -11.53
CA VAL A 193 8.87 5.19 -10.69
C VAL A 193 7.89 5.01 -9.54
N VAL A 194 7.34 3.81 -9.43
CA VAL A 194 6.37 3.46 -8.38
C VAL A 194 6.95 2.35 -7.50
N THR A 195 6.88 2.51 -6.16
CA THR A 195 7.32 1.46 -5.24
C THR A 195 6.37 1.30 -4.06
N ASN A 196 6.23 0.08 -3.55
CA ASN A 196 5.46 -0.21 -2.34
C ASN A 196 6.19 0.15 -1.04
N THR A 197 7.47 0.55 -1.11
CA THR A 197 8.28 0.95 0.04
C THR A 197 8.50 2.46 0.08
N ARG A 198 9.65 2.91 0.56
CA ARG A 198 10.07 4.32 0.57
C ARG A 198 11.26 4.52 -0.34
N PHE A 199 11.39 5.67 -0.91
CA PHE A 199 12.63 6.06 -1.57
C PHE A 199 13.72 6.45 -0.56
N SER A 200 14.99 6.22 -0.92
CA SER A 200 16.10 6.87 -0.23
C SER A 200 16.13 8.37 -0.59
N GLN A 201 16.85 9.17 0.20
CA GLN A 201 17.00 10.61 -0.10
C GLN A 201 17.61 10.84 -1.49
N ASP A 202 18.70 10.13 -1.81
CA ASP A 202 19.36 10.23 -3.14
C ASP A 202 18.41 9.84 -4.28
N ALA A 203 17.52 8.85 -4.06
CA ALA A 203 16.53 8.44 -5.07
C ALA A 203 15.48 9.53 -5.31
N LEU A 204 15.06 10.23 -4.26
CA LEU A 204 14.15 11.38 -4.38
C LEU A 204 14.81 12.54 -5.11
N GLU A 205 16.04 12.89 -4.74
CA GLU A 205 16.78 13.98 -5.34
C GLU A 205 17.07 13.74 -6.83
N TYR A 206 17.56 12.53 -7.14
CA TYR A 206 17.82 12.17 -8.53
C TYR A 206 16.53 12.15 -9.36
N GLY A 207 15.48 11.51 -8.88
CA GLY A 207 14.22 11.41 -9.62
C GLY A 207 13.61 12.78 -9.92
N LYS A 208 13.66 13.71 -8.96
CA LYS A 208 13.25 15.11 -9.17
C LYS A 208 14.12 15.82 -10.22
N CYS A 209 15.44 15.68 -10.11
CA CYS A 209 16.39 16.27 -11.05
C CYS A 209 16.19 15.74 -12.47
N ALA A 210 15.94 14.43 -12.63
CA ALA A 210 15.69 13.78 -13.90
C ALA A 210 14.26 14.01 -14.46
N GLY A 211 13.39 14.73 -13.74
CA GLY A 211 12.02 14.98 -14.14
C GLY A 211 11.11 13.76 -14.09
N LEU A 212 11.46 12.72 -13.31
CA LEU A 212 10.62 11.56 -13.09
C LEU A 212 9.53 11.86 -12.07
N TYR A 213 8.34 11.32 -12.28
CA TYR A 213 7.32 11.29 -11.24
C TYR A 213 7.59 10.11 -10.31
N LEU A 214 7.69 10.37 -9.02
CA LEU A 214 7.98 9.37 -8.01
C LEU A 214 6.75 9.13 -7.13
N LEU A 215 6.34 7.87 -7.01
CA LEU A 215 5.23 7.46 -6.16
C LEU A 215 5.68 6.31 -5.25
N SER A 216 5.61 6.53 -3.93
CA SER A 216 5.90 5.48 -2.95
C SER A 216 4.80 5.37 -1.90
N TRP A 217 5.01 4.54 -0.88
CA TRP A 217 4.06 4.38 0.21
C TRP A 217 3.60 5.70 0.83
N ASP A 218 4.53 6.63 1.05
CA ASP A 218 4.33 7.91 1.74
C ASP A 218 4.85 9.13 0.93
N TYR A 219 5.09 8.97 -0.37
CA TYR A 219 5.54 10.04 -1.25
C TYR A 219 4.75 10.01 -2.57
N PRO A 220 4.32 11.17 -3.11
CA PRO A 220 4.44 12.54 -2.56
C PRO A 220 3.77 12.68 -1.19
N GLN A 221 4.28 13.60 -0.36
CA GLN A 221 3.71 13.82 0.96
C GLN A 221 2.21 14.22 0.84
N GLY A 222 1.33 13.51 1.55
CA GLY A 222 -0.12 13.70 1.51
C GLY A 222 -0.81 13.11 0.27
N ASP A 223 -0.06 12.55 -0.70
CA ASP A 223 -0.61 11.90 -1.90
C ASP A 223 0.17 10.63 -2.29
N GLY A 224 0.78 9.95 -1.33
CA GLY A 224 1.43 8.65 -1.52
C GLY A 224 0.42 7.52 -1.78
N LEU A 225 0.93 6.31 -1.97
CA LEU A 225 0.05 5.14 -2.21
C LEU A 225 -0.97 4.94 -1.10
N LYS A 226 -0.55 5.10 0.16
CA LYS A 226 -1.41 4.96 1.34
C LYS A 226 -2.62 5.89 1.26
N GLU A 227 -2.38 7.18 1.01
CA GLU A 227 -3.41 8.20 0.95
C GLU A 227 -4.33 7.99 -0.27
N ARG A 228 -3.77 7.61 -1.42
CA ARG A 228 -4.55 7.31 -2.64
C ARG A 228 -5.47 6.11 -2.44
N ILE A 229 -4.96 5.02 -1.86
CA ILE A 229 -5.75 3.82 -1.58
C ILE A 229 -6.93 4.16 -0.67
N ASP A 230 -6.70 4.90 0.41
CA ASP A 230 -7.77 5.24 1.36
C ASP A 230 -8.77 6.23 0.76
N ARG A 231 -8.32 7.29 0.12
CA ARG A 231 -9.16 8.31 -0.53
C ARG A 231 -10.06 7.72 -1.62
N LEU A 232 -9.50 6.82 -2.44
CA LEU A 232 -10.21 6.20 -3.58
C LEU A 232 -10.94 4.92 -3.18
N ARG A 233 -10.76 4.42 -1.96
CA ARG A 233 -11.31 3.14 -1.49
C ARG A 233 -10.91 1.96 -2.37
N LEU A 234 -9.66 1.97 -2.86
CA LEU A 234 -9.09 0.96 -3.75
C LEU A 234 -8.17 0.00 -3.00
N TYR A 235 -8.72 -0.65 -1.99
CA TYR A 235 -7.97 -1.59 -1.16
C TYR A 235 -7.58 -2.86 -1.93
N PRO A 236 -6.33 -3.37 -1.74
CA PRO A 236 -5.92 -4.64 -2.33
C PRO A 236 -6.72 -5.81 -1.74
N ILE A 237 -6.93 -6.86 -2.52
CA ILE A 237 -7.69 -8.04 -2.08
C ILE A 237 -7.06 -8.70 -0.84
N THR A 238 -5.76 -8.65 -0.73
CA THR A 238 -4.96 -9.18 0.38
C THR A 238 -5.23 -8.50 1.72
N VAL A 239 -5.93 -7.35 1.74
CA VAL A 239 -6.31 -6.65 2.97
C VAL A 239 -7.35 -7.44 3.78
N SER A 240 -8.10 -8.33 3.14
CA SER A 240 -9.15 -9.09 3.79
C SER A 240 -8.64 -9.88 5.00
N THR A 241 -9.43 -9.83 6.08
CA THR A 241 -9.19 -10.65 7.28
C THR A 241 -9.92 -11.99 7.22
N LEU A 242 -10.75 -12.22 6.20
CA LEU A 242 -11.62 -13.37 6.01
C LEU A 242 -11.14 -14.32 4.91
N LEU A 243 -10.26 -13.86 4.00
CA LEU A 243 -9.62 -14.70 2.99
C LEU A 243 -8.35 -15.36 3.55
N SER A 244 -8.17 -16.64 3.25
CA SER A 244 -6.93 -17.36 3.52
C SER A 244 -5.85 -17.00 2.48
N ASN A 245 -4.58 -17.32 2.78
CA ASN A 245 -3.48 -17.10 1.84
C ASN A 245 -3.70 -17.85 0.51
N ARG A 246 -4.23 -19.07 0.55
CA ARG A 246 -4.55 -19.87 -0.65
C ARG A 246 -5.62 -19.18 -1.50
N GLU A 247 -6.65 -18.64 -0.88
CA GLU A 247 -7.72 -17.92 -1.58
C GLU A 247 -7.23 -16.60 -2.16
N ASN A 248 -6.40 -15.86 -1.43
CA ASN A 248 -5.74 -14.66 -1.95
C ASN A 248 -4.89 -15.00 -3.18
N GLN A 249 -4.05 -16.04 -3.11
CA GLN A 249 -3.22 -16.46 -4.23
C GLN A 249 -4.05 -16.84 -5.46
N PHE A 250 -5.11 -17.63 -5.27
CA PHE A 250 -6.03 -18.00 -6.34
C PHE A 250 -6.67 -16.79 -7.04
N LEU A 251 -7.01 -15.74 -6.26
CA LEU A 251 -7.59 -14.51 -6.78
C LEU A 251 -6.55 -13.66 -7.52
N LEU A 252 -5.34 -13.53 -6.96
CA LEU A 252 -4.24 -12.80 -7.59
C LEU A 252 -3.83 -13.41 -8.94
N GLU A 253 -3.79 -14.74 -9.06
CA GLU A 253 -3.52 -15.47 -10.30
C GLU A 253 -4.58 -15.24 -11.40
N ARG A 254 -5.74 -14.68 -11.03
CA ARG A 254 -6.84 -14.31 -11.92
C ARG A 254 -7.03 -12.80 -12.05
N ASP A 255 -5.97 -12.05 -11.80
CA ASP A 255 -5.95 -10.58 -11.87
C ASP A 255 -6.96 -9.88 -10.95
N ILE A 256 -7.47 -10.56 -9.92
CA ILE A 256 -8.29 -9.96 -8.88
C ILE A 256 -7.36 -9.39 -7.80
N VAL A 257 -6.91 -8.18 -8.02
CA VAL A 257 -5.98 -7.48 -7.11
C VAL A 257 -6.66 -6.49 -6.17
N LEU A 258 -7.89 -6.04 -6.51
CA LEU A 258 -8.67 -5.08 -5.73
C LEU A 258 -9.91 -5.72 -5.11
N CYS A 259 -10.27 -5.34 -3.89
CA CYS A 259 -11.52 -5.73 -3.22
C CYS A 259 -12.74 -5.46 -4.11
N ARG A 260 -12.75 -4.32 -4.82
CA ARG A 260 -13.82 -3.92 -5.73
C ARG A 260 -14.02 -4.88 -6.90
N GLN A 261 -12.95 -5.50 -7.40
CA GLN A 261 -13.02 -6.48 -8.49
C GLN A 261 -13.72 -7.77 -8.01
N LEU A 262 -13.41 -8.23 -6.77
CA LEU A 262 -14.04 -9.43 -6.22
C LEU A 262 -15.56 -9.25 -6.04
N ILE A 263 -16.04 -8.05 -5.71
CA ILE A 263 -17.49 -7.78 -5.62
C ILE A 263 -18.19 -8.09 -6.95
N LYS A 264 -17.57 -7.68 -8.08
CA LYS A 264 -18.09 -7.93 -9.43
C LYS A 264 -17.90 -9.40 -9.87
N SER A 265 -16.88 -10.07 -9.36
CA SER A 265 -16.50 -11.44 -9.73
C SER A 265 -16.74 -12.44 -8.58
N SER A 266 -17.82 -12.25 -7.82
CA SER A 266 -18.11 -13.02 -6.60
C SER A 266 -18.28 -14.52 -6.82
N PHE A 267 -18.55 -14.96 -8.06
CA PHE A 267 -18.61 -16.37 -8.45
C PHE A 267 -17.27 -17.11 -8.24
N LEU A 268 -16.15 -16.39 -8.24
CA LEU A 268 -14.84 -16.98 -7.94
C LEU A 268 -14.75 -17.57 -6.53
N LEU A 269 -15.53 -17.05 -5.59
CA LEU A 269 -15.63 -17.63 -4.24
C LEU A 269 -16.35 -18.99 -4.26
N ASP A 270 -17.29 -19.20 -5.19
CA ASP A 270 -17.96 -20.48 -5.36
C ASP A 270 -16.99 -21.52 -5.96
N HIS A 271 -16.15 -21.13 -6.91
CA HIS A 271 -15.09 -21.98 -7.47
C HIS A 271 -14.06 -22.41 -6.40
N LEU A 272 -13.84 -21.58 -5.38
CA LEU A 272 -12.99 -21.89 -4.23
C LEU A 272 -13.67 -22.81 -3.20
N GLY A 273 -14.95 -23.17 -3.41
CA GLY A 273 -15.73 -23.98 -2.46
C GLY A 273 -16.07 -23.23 -1.16
N VAL A 274 -16.09 -21.89 -1.20
CA VAL A 274 -16.45 -21.06 -0.04
C VAL A 274 -17.93 -21.20 0.24
N SER A 275 -18.30 -21.59 1.48
CA SER A 275 -19.71 -21.71 1.86
C SER A 275 -20.46 -20.38 1.73
N ASN A 276 -21.77 -20.45 1.43
CA ASN A 276 -22.62 -19.25 1.24
C ASN A 276 -22.52 -18.25 2.42
N GLY A 277 -22.56 -18.74 3.66
CA GLY A 277 -22.46 -17.88 4.84
C GLY A 277 -21.12 -17.16 4.94
N ARG A 278 -20.00 -17.83 4.57
CA ARG A 278 -18.68 -17.23 4.55
C ARG A 278 -18.53 -16.25 3.37
N LYS A 279 -19.06 -16.61 2.18
CA LYS A 279 -19.12 -15.75 0.99
C LYS A 279 -19.81 -14.41 1.30
N GLN A 280 -20.97 -14.44 1.97
CA GLN A 280 -21.70 -13.24 2.36
C GLN A 280 -20.88 -12.36 3.31
N ARG A 281 -20.18 -12.94 4.28
CA ARG A 281 -19.32 -12.19 5.20
C ARG A 281 -18.14 -11.54 4.47
N ILE A 282 -17.46 -12.25 3.55
CA ILE A 282 -16.39 -11.72 2.72
C ILE A 282 -16.90 -10.55 1.88
N LEU A 283 -18.01 -10.72 1.17
CA LEU A 283 -18.58 -9.67 0.34
C LEU A 283 -19.03 -8.44 1.15
N LYS A 284 -19.54 -8.65 2.36
CA LYS A 284 -19.88 -7.55 3.28
C LYS A 284 -18.62 -6.77 3.70
N GLU A 285 -17.51 -7.46 4.02
CA GLU A 285 -16.22 -6.82 4.31
C GLU A 285 -15.74 -6.00 3.10
N MET A 286 -15.76 -6.57 1.88
CA MET A 286 -15.35 -5.89 0.65
C MET A 286 -16.19 -4.65 0.36
N LYS A 287 -17.52 -4.76 0.47
CA LYS A 287 -18.43 -3.62 0.28
C LYS A 287 -18.16 -2.51 1.28
N SER A 288 -17.96 -2.85 2.55
CA SER A 288 -17.66 -1.87 3.59
C SER A 288 -16.33 -1.16 3.36
N LEU A 289 -15.29 -1.87 2.87
CA LEU A 289 -14.00 -1.28 2.51
C LEU A 289 -14.11 -0.32 1.31
N CYS A 290 -14.91 -0.70 0.31
CA CYS A 290 -15.10 0.08 -0.92
C CYS A 290 -16.17 1.18 -0.80
N ASN A 291 -16.87 1.24 0.33
CA ASN A 291 -18.01 2.17 0.57
C ASN A 291 -19.13 1.98 -0.48
N LEU A 292 -19.50 0.72 -0.75
CA LEU A 292 -20.50 0.27 -1.73
C LEU A 292 -21.69 -0.42 -1.05
#